data_1a6fed84e6d0356d0e5288221f8809b7
#
_entry.id   1a6fed84e6d0356d0e5288221f8809b7
#
_cell.length_a   1.000
_cell.length_b   1.000
_cell.length_c   1.000
_cell.angle_alpha   90.00
_cell.angle_beta   90.00
_cell.angle_gamma   90.00
#
_symmetry.space_group_name_H-M   'P 1'
#
loop_
_entity.id
_entity.type
_entity.pdbx_description
1 polymer ?
#
loop_
_entity_poly.entity_id
_entity_poly.type
_entity_poly.pdbx_seq_one_letter_code
_entity_poly.pdbx_strand_id
1 'polypeptide(L)'
;MEPSAFYTMKGYELAADTQITTAMEDYLEMLCRLQREGRPLRVNVLAESLHVRPSSASKMLGNLKGLGYIDFQKYGAVEVTEKGLREGEYLLHRHQVLHRFFCAVNGTEDELEQVEKIEHFMNRETVNNLEQLLARMGIR
;
A
#
# COMPACT_ATOMS: atom_id res chain seq x y z
N MET A 1 14.37 26.51 3.12
CA MET A 1 13.85 26.02 1.84
C MET A 1 13.45 27.18 0.95
N GLU A 2 13.89 27.16 -0.27
CA GLU A 2 13.52 28.21 -1.21
C GLU A 2 12.04 28.12 -1.55
N PRO A 3 11.30 29.26 -1.59
CA PRO A 3 9.89 29.22 -2.01
C PRO A 3 9.71 28.64 -3.41
N SER A 4 10.69 28.84 -4.30
CA SER A 4 10.66 28.28 -5.66
C SER A 4 10.78 26.76 -5.71
N ALA A 5 11.15 26.12 -4.60
CA ALA A 5 11.24 24.64 -4.50
C ALA A 5 9.91 23.97 -4.17
N PHE A 6 8.83 24.74 -4.10
CA PHE A 6 7.50 24.19 -3.82
C PHE A 6 6.90 23.61 -5.10
N TYR A 7 6.46 22.34 -5.01
CA TYR A 7 5.84 21.64 -6.13
C TYR A 7 4.39 21.31 -5.86
N THR A 8 3.63 21.06 -6.93
CA THR A 8 2.32 20.44 -6.81
C THR A 8 2.48 18.96 -6.44
N MET A 9 1.38 18.33 -6.02
CA MET A 9 1.38 16.88 -5.73
C MET A 9 1.89 16.09 -6.93
N LYS A 10 1.41 16.40 -8.12
CA LYS A 10 1.85 15.71 -9.33
C LYS A 10 3.34 15.96 -9.63
N GLY A 11 3.82 17.17 -9.35
CA GLY A 11 5.22 17.49 -9.51
C GLY A 11 6.12 16.65 -8.61
N TYR A 12 5.70 16.44 -7.36
CA TYR A 12 6.44 15.57 -6.45
C TYR A 12 6.42 14.13 -6.93
N GLU A 13 5.30 13.63 -7.43
CA GLU A 13 5.20 12.27 -7.97
C GLU A 13 6.13 12.08 -9.16
N LEU A 14 6.18 13.04 -10.07
CA LEU A 14 7.04 12.98 -11.26
C LEU A 14 8.51 13.08 -10.90
N ALA A 15 8.86 13.82 -9.85
CA ALA A 15 10.23 13.98 -9.40
C ALA A 15 10.72 12.79 -8.57
N ALA A 16 9.82 11.97 -8.04
CA ALA A 16 10.17 10.82 -7.24
C ALA A 16 10.81 9.74 -8.11
N ASP A 17 11.98 9.25 -7.68
CA ASP A 17 12.68 8.17 -8.37
C ASP A 17 12.17 6.83 -7.85
N THR A 18 10.92 6.51 -8.17
CA THR A 18 10.30 5.26 -7.78
C THR A 18 9.55 4.66 -8.95
N GLN A 19 9.60 3.34 -9.07
CA GLN A 19 8.89 2.60 -10.09
C GLN A 19 7.50 2.16 -9.65
N ILE A 20 7.27 2.11 -8.33
CA ILE A 20 5.98 1.68 -7.80
C ILE A 20 5.03 2.88 -7.69
N THR A 21 3.84 2.74 -8.25
CA THR A 21 2.81 3.77 -8.21
C THR A 21 1.87 3.53 -7.02
N THR A 22 1.05 4.55 -6.68
CA THR A 22 0.04 4.40 -5.63
C THR A 22 -0.94 3.27 -5.94
N ALA A 23 -1.36 3.13 -7.19
CA ALA A 23 -2.24 2.05 -7.61
C ALA A 23 -1.58 0.68 -7.44
N MET A 24 -0.30 0.56 -7.80
CA MET A 24 0.45 -0.69 -7.59
C MET A 24 0.55 -1.04 -6.11
N GLU A 25 0.73 -0.04 -5.25
CA GLU A 25 0.76 -0.26 -3.80
C GLU A 25 -0.56 -0.83 -3.31
N ASP A 26 -1.69 -0.27 -3.76
CA ASP A 26 -3.01 -0.78 -3.40
C ASP A 26 -3.18 -2.25 -3.77
N TYR A 27 -2.77 -2.61 -4.98
CA TYR A 27 -2.88 -3.98 -5.46
C TYR A 27 -1.99 -4.93 -4.65
N LEU A 28 -0.75 -4.52 -4.40
CA LEU A 28 0.19 -5.35 -3.64
C LEU A 28 -0.27 -5.54 -2.20
N GLU A 29 -0.75 -4.48 -1.57
CA GLU A 29 -1.31 -4.55 -0.22
C GLU A 29 -2.48 -5.52 -0.17
N MET A 30 -3.40 -5.42 -1.14
CA MET A 30 -4.57 -6.31 -1.19
C MET A 30 -4.16 -7.76 -1.41
N LEU A 31 -3.20 -8.02 -2.28
CA LEU A 31 -2.68 -9.38 -2.48
C LEU A 31 -2.14 -9.97 -1.17
N CYS A 32 -1.39 -9.18 -0.42
CA CYS A 32 -0.85 -9.63 0.86
C CYS A 32 -1.94 -9.86 1.90
N ARG A 33 -2.98 -9.03 1.92
CA ARG A 33 -4.14 -9.22 2.79
C ARG A 33 -4.87 -10.52 2.47
N LEU A 34 -5.14 -10.76 1.19
CA LEU A 34 -5.81 -11.98 0.74
C LEU A 34 -5.00 -13.21 1.12
N GLN A 35 -3.68 -13.15 0.95
CA GLN A 35 -2.81 -14.25 1.31
C GLN A 35 -2.86 -14.55 2.80
N ARG A 36 -2.83 -13.52 3.64
CA ARG A 36 -2.94 -13.68 5.10
C ARG A 36 -4.29 -14.28 5.51
N GLU A 37 -5.34 -13.96 4.78
CA GLU A 37 -6.69 -14.50 5.04
C GLU A 37 -6.88 -15.90 4.49
N GLY A 38 -5.88 -16.45 3.79
CA GLY A 38 -5.99 -17.77 3.16
C GLY A 38 -6.90 -17.78 1.95
N ARG A 39 -7.19 -16.63 1.37
CA ARG A 39 -8.05 -16.51 0.19
C ARG A 39 -7.24 -16.72 -1.10
N PRO A 40 -7.89 -17.19 -2.18
CA PRO A 40 -7.18 -17.41 -3.44
C PRO A 40 -6.63 -16.11 -4.03
N LEU A 41 -5.39 -16.15 -4.54
CA LEU A 41 -4.79 -15.03 -5.25
C LEU A 41 -5.07 -15.18 -6.73
N ARG A 42 -6.23 -14.68 -7.16
CA ARG A 42 -6.68 -14.74 -8.55
C ARG A 42 -7.21 -13.38 -8.99
N VAL A 43 -7.17 -13.14 -10.30
CA VAL A 43 -7.61 -11.88 -10.89
C VAL A 43 -9.01 -11.48 -10.44
N ASN A 44 -9.96 -12.42 -10.50
CA ASN A 44 -11.35 -12.10 -10.18
C ASN A 44 -11.53 -11.76 -8.70
N VAL A 45 -10.87 -12.47 -7.81
CA VAL A 45 -10.93 -12.21 -6.36
C VAL A 45 -10.31 -10.84 -6.05
N LEU A 46 -9.17 -10.54 -6.67
CA LEU A 46 -8.49 -9.26 -6.51
C LEU A 46 -9.35 -8.11 -7.03
N ALA A 47 -9.90 -8.26 -8.23
CA ALA A 47 -10.75 -7.24 -8.85
C ALA A 47 -11.97 -6.92 -8.00
N GLU A 48 -12.63 -7.96 -7.48
CA GLU A 48 -13.78 -7.79 -6.59
C GLU A 48 -13.39 -7.07 -5.31
N SER A 49 -12.28 -7.47 -4.69
CA SER A 49 -11.80 -6.88 -3.44
C SER A 49 -11.43 -5.41 -3.59
N LEU A 50 -10.93 -5.01 -4.75
CA LEU A 50 -10.53 -3.63 -5.03
C LEU A 50 -11.62 -2.81 -5.73
N HIS A 51 -12.75 -3.43 -6.06
CA HIS A 51 -13.85 -2.77 -6.79
C HIS A 51 -13.39 -2.22 -8.14
N VAL A 52 -12.61 -3.02 -8.87
CA VAL A 52 -12.12 -2.68 -10.20
C VAL A 52 -12.54 -3.75 -11.20
N ARG A 53 -12.42 -3.45 -12.49
CA ARG A 53 -12.72 -4.41 -13.55
C ARG A 53 -11.63 -5.48 -13.63
N PRO A 54 -11.97 -6.74 -13.92
CA PRO A 54 -10.96 -7.79 -14.11
C PRO A 54 -9.90 -7.45 -15.15
N SER A 55 -10.28 -6.75 -16.24
CA SER A 55 -9.32 -6.33 -17.25
C SER A 55 -8.31 -5.33 -16.71
N SER A 56 -8.74 -4.41 -15.85
CA SER A 56 -7.86 -3.45 -15.18
C SER A 56 -6.92 -4.15 -14.21
N ALA A 57 -7.46 -5.10 -13.44
CA ALA A 57 -6.67 -5.90 -12.51
C ALA A 57 -5.61 -6.72 -13.24
N SER A 58 -5.98 -7.36 -14.35
CA SER A 58 -5.05 -8.14 -15.17
C SER A 58 -3.89 -7.30 -15.67
N LYS A 59 -4.18 -6.10 -16.15
CA LYS A 59 -3.15 -5.18 -16.63
C LYS A 59 -2.20 -4.76 -15.52
N MET A 60 -2.75 -4.43 -14.35
CA MET A 60 -1.94 -4.02 -13.20
C MET A 60 -1.06 -5.18 -12.70
N LEU A 61 -1.61 -6.40 -12.68
CA LEU A 61 -0.83 -7.57 -12.30
C LEU A 61 0.35 -7.79 -13.26
N GLY A 62 0.14 -7.55 -14.56
CA GLY A 62 1.23 -7.58 -15.54
C GLY A 62 2.33 -6.56 -15.21
N ASN A 63 1.96 -5.37 -14.80
CA ASN A 63 2.90 -4.33 -14.39
C ASN A 63 3.68 -4.75 -13.14
N LEU A 64 2.99 -5.30 -12.14
CA LEU A 64 3.63 -5.80 -10.92
C LEU A 64 4.60 -6.94 -11.21
N LYS A 65 4.23 -7.83 -12.12
CA LYS A 65 5.12 -8.89 -12.56
C LYS A 65 6.38 -8.32 -13.22
N GLY A 66 6.22 -7.32 -14.07
CA GLY A 66 7.34 -6.66 -14.75
C GLY A 66 8.35 -6.05 -13.77
N LEU A 67 7.89 -5.62 -12.61
CA LEU A 67 8.75 -5.05 -11.57
C LEU A 67 9.25 -6.09 -10.56
N GLY A 68 8.85 -7.36 -10.72
CA GLY A 68 9.33 -8.44 -9.88
C GLY A 68 8.61 -8.63 -8.55
N TYR A 69 7.45 -8.00 -8.36
CA TYR A 69 6.68 -8.13 -7.11
C TYR A 69 5.81 -9.38 -7.05
N ILE A 70 5.41 -9.87 -8.21
CA ILE A 70 4.57 -11.09 -8.31
C ILE A 70 5.05 -11.96 -9.47
N ASP A 71 4.56 -13.19 -9.48
CA ASP A 71 4.69 -14.09 -10.62
C ASP A 71 3.35 -14.78 -10.86
N PHE A 72 3.17 -15.33 -12.04
CA PHE A 72 1.97 -16.07 -12.38
C PHE A 72 2.25 -17.57 -12.26
N GLN A 73 1.31 -18.29 -11.64
CA GLN A 73 1.32 -19.73 -11.54
C GLN A 73 0.39 -20.32 -12.58
N LYS A 74 0.41 -21.65 -12.71
CA LYS A 74 -0.52 -22.35 -13.60
C LYS A 74 -1.96 -22.04 -13.22
N TYR A 75 -2.83 -22.02 -14.22
CA TYR A 75 -4.27 -21.84 -14.05
C TYR A 75 -4.67 -20.47 -13.47
N GLY A 76 -3.86 -19.46 -13.74
CA GLY A 76 -4.21 -18.08 -13.40
C GLY A 76 -4.02 -17.69 -11.95
N ALA A 77 -3.40 -18.52 -11.14
CA ALA A 77 -3.05 -18.16 -9.78
C ALA A 77 -1.88 -17.16 -9.78
N VAL A 78 -1.86 -16.29 -8.78
CA VAL A 78 -0.81 -15.29 -8.58
C VAL A 78 0.03 -15.70 -7.39
N GLU A 79 1.33 -15.54 -7.49
CA GLU A 79 2.25 -15.72 -6.39
C GLU A 79 2.95 -14.41 -6.09
N VAL A 80 2.99 -14.01 -4.83
CA VAL A 80 3.75 -12.83 -4.40
C VAL A 80 5.18 -13.27 -4.17
N THR A 81 6.13 -12.61 -4.82
CA THR A 81 7.56 -12.93 -4.68
C THR A 81 8.09 -12.46 -3.33
N GLU A 82 9.32 -12.85 -2.99
CA GLU A 82 9.97 -12.37 -1.78
C GLU A 82 10.05 -10.84 -1.76
N LYS A 83 10.40 -10.23 -2.89
CA LYS A 83 10.40 -8.77 -3.05
C LYS A 83 9.01 -8.19 -2.78
N GLY A 84 7.98 -8.81 -3.34
CA GLY A 84 6.60 -8.39 -3.14
C GLY A 84 6.14 -8.54 -1.70
N LEU A 85 6.53 -9.61 -1.03
CA LEU A 85 6.17 -9.82 0.38
C LEU A 85 6.80 -8.75 1.27
N ARG A 86 8.07 -8.44 1.06
CA ARG A 86 8.74 -7.39 1.84
C ARG A 86 8.04 -6.04 1.67
N GLU A 87 7.75 -5.66 0.45
CA GLU A 87 7.06 -4.40 0.19
C GLU A 87 5.64 -4.41 0.74
N GLY A 88 4.90 -5.49 0.51
CA GLY A 88 3.52 -5.63 0.98
C GLY A 88 3.41 -5.62 2.50
N GLU A 89 4.34 -6.26 3.19
CA GLU A 89 4.38 -6.23 4.66
C GLU A 89 4.61 -4.82 5.18
N TYR A 90 5.49 -4.06 4.53
CA TYR A 90 5.68 -2.66 4.87
C TYR A 90 4.40 -1.84 4.65
N LEU A 91 3.71 -2.06 3.53
CA LEU A 91 2.46 -1.34 3.23
C LEU A 91 1.38 -1.62 4.27
N LEU A 92 1.23 -2.88 4.69
CA LEU A 92 0.29 -3.25 5.75
C LEU A 92 0.68 -2.63 7.08
N HIS A 93 1.96 -2.62 7.38
CA HIS A 93 2.49 -2.00 8.60
C HIS A 93 2.22 -0.48 8.60
N ARG A 94 2.51 0.18 7.49
CA ARG A 94 2.24 1.62 7.33
C ARG A 94 0.76 1.93 7.58
N HIS A 95 -0.12 1.13 6.98
CA HIS A 95 -1.56 1.26 7.16
C HIS A 95 -1.94 1.18 8.64
N GLN A 96 -1.44 0.19 9.35
CA GLN A 96 -1.74 0.01 10.78
C GLN A 96 -1.23 1.16 11.63
N VAL A 97 -0.01 1.61 11.38
CA VAL A 97 0.57 2.72 12.14
C VAL A 97 -0.25 4.00 11.95
N LEU A 98 -0.58 4.33 10.71
CA LEU A 98 -1.36 5.53 10.42
C LEU A 98 -2.76 5.45 10.99
N HIS A 99 -3.40 4.28 10.91
CA HIS A 99 -4.74 4.09 11.47
C HIS A 99 -4.73 4.32 12.99
N ARG A 100 -3.80 3.69 13.70
CA ARG A 100 -3.67 3.87 15.15
C ARG A 100 -3.40 5.34 15.50
N PHE A 101 -2.54 6.00 14.73
CA PHE A 101 -2.20 7.39 14.97
C PHE A 101 -3.41 8.30 14.80
N PHE A 102 -4.16 8.18 13.71
CA PHE A 102 -5.32 9.02 13.48
C PHE A 102 -6.45 8.74 14.48
N CYS A 103 -6.67 7.49 14.82
CA CYS A 103 -7.63 7.14 15.86
C CYS A 103 -7.26 7.79 17.20
N ALA A 104 -5.98 7.76 17.55
CA ALA A 104 -5.51 8.38 18.81
C ALA A 104 -5.67 9.90 18.78
N VAL A 105 -5.31 10.54 17.67
CA VAL A 105 -5.40 12.00 17.53
C VAL A 105 -6.85 12.47 17.59
N ASN A 106 -7.75 11.73 16.93
CA ASN A 106 -9.15 12.14 16.78
C ASN A 106 -10.09 11.55 17.85
N GLY A 107 -9.58 10.63 18.67
CA GLY A 107 -10.41 9.96 19.68
C GLY A 107 -11.49 9.08 19.05
N THR A 108 -11.19 8.44 17.93
CA THR A 108 -12.14 7.60 17.19
C THR A 108 -11.64 6.16 17.12
N GLU A 109 -12.51 5.26 16.68
CA GLU A 109 -12.17 3.83 16.53
C GLU A 109 -11.90 3.45 15.08
N ASP A 110 -12.26 4.32 14.13
CA ASP A 110 -12.08 4.03 12.70
C ASP A 110 -11.73 5.31 11.93
N GLU A 111 -10.60 5.27 11.25
CA GLU A 111 -10.12 6.33 10.36
C GLU A 111 -9.67 5.75 9.02
N LEU A 112 -10.30 4.65 8.60
CA LEU A 112 -9.92 3.90 7.41
C LEU A 112 -9.88 4.78 6.15
N GLU A 113 -10.93 5.56 5.94
CA GLU A 113 -11.02 6.41 4.75
C GLU A 113 -9.86 7.39 4.66
N GLN A 114 -9.55 8.08 5.76
CA GLN A 114 -8.44 9.03 5.78
C GLN A 114 -7.11 8.36 5.55
N VAL A 115 -6.89 7.20 6.18
CA VAL A 115 -5.65 6.44 6.01
C VAL A 115 -5.46 6.05 4.55
N GLU A 116 -6.49 5.50 3.92
CA GLU A 116 -6.41 5.07 2.53
C GLU A 116 -6.12 6.23 1.57
N LYS A 117 -6.59 7.42 1.90
CA LYS A 117 -6.35 8.60 1.06
C LYS A 117 -4.93 9.13 1.15
N ILE A 118 -4.25 9.00 2.28
CA ILE A 118 -2.96 9.65 2.49
C ILE A 118 -1.78 8.71 2.63
N GLU A 119 -1.99 7.42 2.88
CA GLU A 119 -0.91 6.49 3.22
C GLU A 119 0.19 6.42 2.15
N HIS A 120 -0.17 6.59 0.88
CA HIS A 120 0.77 6.50 -0.23
C HIS A 120 1.77 7.66 -0.27
N PHE A 121 1.46 8.75 0.41
CA PHE A 121 2.28 9.97 0.39
C PHE A 121 3.15 10.12 1.64
N MET A 122 3.05 9.16 2.56
CA MET A 122 3.85 9.16 3.80
C MET A 122 5.16 8.42 3.56
N ASN A 123 6.28 9.05 3.91
CA ASN A 123 7.57 8.37 3.75
C ASN A 123 7.86 7.43 4.92
N ARG A 124 8.82 6.52 4.70
CA ARG A 124 9.15 5.49 5.68
C ARG A 124 9.66 6.04 6.99
N GLU A 125 10.47 7.08 6.92
CA GLU A 125 11.02 7.70 8.12
C GLU A 125 9.91 8.26 9.02
N THR A 126 8.94 8.97 8.43
CA THR A 126 7.82 9.52 9.18
C THR A 126 6.96 8.42 9.79
N VAL A 127 6.68 7.35 9.04
CA VAL A 127 5.91 6.21 9.55
C VAL A 127 6.63 5.58 10.75
N ASN A 128 7.94 5.35 10.64
CA ASN A 128 8.73 4.79 11.73
C ASN A 128 8.72 5.71 12.97
N ASN A 129 8.82 7.01 12.76
CA ASN A 129 8.80 7.97 13.85
C ASN A 129 7.42 8.05 14.52
N LEU A 130 6.35 7.93 13.75
CA LEU A 130 4.99 7.86 14.30
C LEU A 130 4.80 6.61 15.14
N GLU A 131 5.33 5.48 14.69
CA GLU A 131 5.27 4.24 15.45
C GLU A 131 5.99 4.38 16.79
N GLN A 132 7.18 4.99 16.78
CA GLN A 132 7.92 5.24 18.00
C GLN A 132 7.19 6.18 18.94
N LEU A 133 6.56 7.21 18.39
CA LEU A 133 5.76 8.15 19.18
C LEU A 133 4.59 7.44 19.87
N LEU A 134 3.86 6.60 19.14
CA LEU A 134 2.76 5.82 19.70
C LEU A 134 3.25 4.92 20.84
N ALA A 135 4.39 4.27 20.67
CA ALA A 135 4.99 3.42 21.71
C ALA A 135 5.33 4.23 22.96
N ARG A 136 5.93 5.40 22.79
CA ARG A 136 6.28 6.28 23.93
C ARG A 136 5.04 6.78 24.67
N MET A 137 3.94 6.95 23.96
CA MET A 137 2.67 7.40 24.56
C MET A 137 1.84 6.25 25.15
N GLY A 138 2.32 5.01 25.02
CA GLY A 138 1.59 3.84 25.48
C GLY A 138 0.37 3.48 24.66
N ILE A 139 0.30 3.92 23.41
CA ILE A 139 -0.83 3.65 22.50
C ILE A 139 -0.52 2.38 21.69
N ARG A 140 -1.49 1.49 21.66
CA ARG A 140 -1.38 0.20 20.97
C ARG A 140 -2.22 0.16 19.71
#